data_bc747446f0970bdc5e5f321685bb38ea
#
_entry.id   bc747446f0970bdc5e5f321685bb38ea
#
_cell.length_a   1.000
_cell.length_b   1.000
_cell.length_c   1.000
_cell.angle_alpha   90.00
_cell.angle_beta   90.00
_cell.angle_gamma   90.00
#
_symmetry.space_group_name_H-M   'P 1'
#
loop_
_entity.id
_entity.type
_entity.pdbx_description
1 polymer ?
#
loop_
_entity_poly.entity_id
_entity_poly.type
_entity_poly.pdbx_seq_one_letter_code
_entity_poly.pdbx_strand_id
1 'polypeptide(L)'
;MDDPAEALRAFAPSKEFFIGIDSDGCVFDSMEIKHKECFAPMFIKHHSLQAVSKYAREVWEFVNLYSKTRGCNRFHALLRALELLRERPEAQARSVVVPSYPALEEWVQRESKLGNATLDAEVAGGNVGLAQIKVWSDAVNAAVKDIVHGVPPFPLVAETLTAANAQADCMVISQTPIEALDREWAENKLDGLISLIAGQEMGTKTQHLEMAAREKYAGENILMIGDAPGDH
;
A
#
# COMPACT_ATOMS: atom_id res chain seq x y z
N MET A 1 -6.21 -5.24 23.64
CA MET A 1 -5.76 -4.41 22.49
C MET A 1 -7.03 -3.93 21.80
N ASP A 2 -7.20 -2.64 21.65
CA ASP A 2 -8.35 -2.07 20.97
C ASP A 2 -8.33 -2.54 19.51
N ASP A 3 -9.48 -2.88 18.97
CA ASP A 3 -9.60 -3.30 17.57
C ASP A 3 -9.44 -2.07 16.65
N PRO A 4 -8.40 -1.99 15.81
CA PRO A 4 -8.19 -0.81 14.95
C PRO A 4 -9.39 -0.48 14.06
N ALA A 5 -10.18 -1.49 13.67
CA ALA A 5 -11.35 -1.32 12.80
C ALA A 5 -12.63 -0.88 13.54
N GLU A 6 -12.56 -0.67 14.87
CA GLU A 6 -13.74 -0.24 15.64
C GLU A 6 -14.28 1.11 15.15
N ALA A 7 -13.40 2.05 14.83
CA ALA A 7 -13.77 3.36 14.31
C ALA A 7 -14.57 3.28 12.99
N LEU A 8 -14.22 2.34 12.10
CA LEU A 8 -14.97 2.10 10.86
C LEU A 8 -16.37 1.54 11.13
N ARG A 9 -16.49 0.59 12.06
CA ARG A 9 -17.78 0.01 12.42
C ARG A 9 -18.68 1.01 13.13
N ALA A 10 -18.10 1.81 14.03
CA ALA A 10 -18.80 2.84 14.80
C ALA A 10 -19.13 4.09 13.98
N PHE A 11 -18.52 4.25 12.79
CA PHE A 11 -18.79 5.40 11.92
C PHE A 11 -20.29 5.51 11.60
N ALA A 12 -20.87 6.68 11.84
CA ALA A 12 -22.26 6.98 11.56
C ALA A 12 -22.37 7.99 10.41
N PRO A 13 -23.21 7.74 9.38
CA PRO A 13 -23.44 8.67 8.31
C PRO A 13 -23.87 10.06 8.81
N SER A 14 -23.29 11.09 8.26
CA SER A 14 -23.68 12.49 8.48
C SER A 14 -24.24 13.16 7.23
N LYS A 15 -24.01 12.54 6.08
CA LYS A 15 -24.39 13.01 4.74
C LYS A 15 -25.16 11.94 3.98
N GLU A 16 -25.71 12.30 2.84
CA GLU A 16 -26.43 11.39 1.95
C GLU A 16 -25.49 10.49 1.15
N PHE A 17 -24.31 11.01 0.78
CA PHE A 17 -23.33 10.31 -0.06
C PHE A 17 -22.09 9.91 0.74
N PHE A 18 -21.44 8.84 0.28
CA PHE A 18 -20.17 8.37 0.77
C PHE A 18 -19.12 8.36 -0.36
N ILE A 19 -17.92 8.87 -0.08
CA ILE A 19 -16.80 8.82 -1.02
C ILE A 19 -15.60 8.21 -0.31
N GLY A 20 -15.23 6.99 -0.71
CA GLY A 20 -13.94 6.36 -0.38
C GLY A 20 -12.85 6.87 -1.33
N ILE A 21 -11.71 7.26 -0.79
CA ILE A 21 -10.63 7.89 -1.56
C ILE A 21 -9.32 7.18 -1.23
N ASP A 22 -8.64 6.65 -2.25
CA ASP A 22 -7.27 6.17 -2.08
C ASP A 22 -6.30 7.35 -1.89
N SER A 23 -5.18 7.11 -1.23
CA SER A 23 -4.20 8.15 -0.91
C SER A 23 -3.07 8.20 -1.94
N ASP A 24 -2.27 7.12 -2.01
CA ASP A 24 -1.08 7.03 -2.84
C ASP A 24 -1.41 6.91 -4.33
N GLY A 25 -0.95 7.86 -5.14
CA GLY A 25 -1.20 7.88 -6.58
C GLY A 25 -2.57 8.44 -6.96
N CYS A 26 -3.46 8.67 -5.98
CA CYS A 26 -4.78 9.25 -6.16
C CYS A 26 -4.86 10.68 -5.62
N VAL A 27 -4.53 10.89 -4.35
CA VAL A 27 -4.47 12.22 -3.71
C VAL A 27 -3.06 12.80 -3.79
N PHE A 28 -2.04 11.99 -3.52
CA PHE A 28 -0.63 12.39 -3.53
C PHE A 28 0.16 11.69 -4.63
N ASP A 29 1.08 12.42 -5.28
CA ASP A 29 2.02 11.87 -6.27
C ASP A 29 3.17 11.12 -5.57
N SER A 30 2.82 10.20 -4.69
CA SER A 30 3.75 9.50 -3.80
C SER A 30 4.22 8.14 -4.34
N MET A 31 3.56 7.57 -5.34
CA MET A 31 3.89 6.25 -5.88
C MET A 31 5.28 6.19 -6.48
N GLU A 32 5.66 7.19 -7.30
CA GLU A 32 6.97 7.21 -7.94
C GLU A 32 8.11 7.30 -6.91
N ILE A 33 8.05 8.24 -5.97
CA ILE A 33 9.09 8.40 -4.94
C ILE A 33 9.16 7.17 -4.03
N LYS A 34 8.02 6.62 -3.59
CA LYS A 34 7.99 5.41 -2.77
C LYS A 34 8.66 4.23 -3.48
N HIS A 35 8.27 3.95 -4.72
CA HIS A 35 8.76 2.76 -5.43
C HIS A 35 10.16 2.92 -5.99
N LYS A 36 10.55 4.11 -6.46
CA LYS A 36 11.87 4.35 -7.07
C LYS A 36 12.96 4.60 -6.02
N GLU A 37 12.66 5.39 -4.98
CA GLU A 37 13.67 5.82 -4.03
C GLU A 37 13.69 5.00 -2.73
N CYS A 38 12.59 4.33 -2.38
CA CYS A 38 12.54 3.51 -1.15
C CYS A 38 12.51 2.01 -1.47
N PHE A 39 11.50 1.54 -2.16
CA PHE A 39 11.32 0.10 -2.39
C PHE A 39 12.39 -0.51 -3.28
N ALA A 40 12.68 0.05 -4.46
CA ALA A 40 13.64 -0.53 -5.40
C ALA A 40 15.07 -0.59 -4.85
N PRO A 41 15.60 0.43 -4.15
CA PRO A 41 16.90 0.32 -3.47
C PRO A 41 16.93 -0.77 -2.41
N MET A 42 15.89 -0.91 -1.59
CA MET A 42 15.81 -1.94 -0.57
C MET A 42 15.62 -3.33 -1.18
N PHE A 43 14.86 -3.46 -2.28
CA PHE A 43 14.76 -4.69 -3.07
C PHE A 43 16.12 -5.15 -3.57
N ILE A 44 16.89 -4.26 -4.19
CA ILE A 44 18.25 -4.57 -4.68
C ILE A 44 19.18 -4.96 -3.52
N LYS A 45 19.17 -4.19 -2.44
CA LYS A 45 20.07 -4.36 -1.29
C LYS A 45 19.83 -5.68 -0.56
N HIS A 46 18.57 -5.92 -0.19
CA HIS A 46 18.24 -7.02 0.71
C HIS A 46 18.11 -8.38 0.01
N HIS A 47 18.02 -8.39 -1.31
CA HIS A 47 17.96 -9.63 -2.10
C HIS A 47 19.24 -9.89 -2.91
N SER A 48 20.33 -9.15 -2.62
CA SER A 48 21.66 -9.32 -3.25
C SER A 48 21.64 -9.19 -4.77
N LEU A 49 20.89 -8.21 -5.28
CA LEU A 49 20.66 -8.02 -6.72
C LEU A 49 21.57 -6.93 -7.35
N GLN A 50 22.66 -6.53 -6.66
CA GLN A 50 23.54 -5.43 -7.10
C GLN A 50 24.12 -5.66 -8.50
N ALA A 51 24.50 -6.90 -8.83
CA ALA A 51 25.06 -7.24 -10.14
C ALA A 51 24.07 -7.06 -11.30
N VAL A 52 22.76 -7.03 -11.00
CA VAL A 52 21.67 -6.83 -11.96
C VAL A 52 20.76 -5.67 -11.56
N SER A 53 21.29 -4.72 -10.80
CA SER A 53 20.52 -3.63 -10.17
C SER A 53 19.66 -2.84 -11.15
N LYS A 54 20.16 -2.56 -12.37
CA LYS A 54 19.39 -1.91 -13.43
C LYS A 54 18.11 -2.70 -13.73
N TYR A 55 18.23 -3.98 -13.99
CA TYR A 55 17.11 -4.84 -14.38
C TYR A 55 16.18 -5.16 -13.21
N ALA A 56 16.73 -5.26 -12.01
CA ALA A 56 15.94 -5.37 -10.78
C ALA A 56 15.07 -4.13 -10.56
N ARG A 57 15.60 -2.93 -10.80
CA ARG A 57 14.83 -1.68 -10.75
C ARG A 57 13.73 -1.67 -11.82
N GLU A 58 14.06 -1.99 -13.06
CA GLU A 58 13.09 -2.02 -14.17
C GLU A 58 11.91 -2.98 -13.88
N VAL A 59 12.16 -4.19 -13.38
CA VAL A 59 11.07 -5.13 -13.05
C VAL A 59 10.27 -4.68 -11.84
N TRP A 60 10.92 -4.09 -10.82
CA TRP A 60 10.22 -3.54 -9.67
C TRP A 60 9.27 -2.41 -10.06
N GLU A 61 9.75 -1.46 -10.85
CA GLU A 61 8.96 -0.34 -11.35
C GLU A 61 7.81 -0.82 -12.25
N PHE A 62 8.08 -1.77 -13.15
CA PHE A 62 7.05 -2.35 -14.00
C PHE A 62 5.92 -2.97 -13.18
N VAL A 63 6.24 -3.82 -12.19
CA VAL A 63 5.24 -4.50 -11.36
C VAL A 63 4.38 -3.50 -10.58
N ASN A 64 5.00 -2.47 -10.00
CA ASN A 64 4.33 -1.60 -9.04
C ASN A 64 3.78 -0.29 -9.61
N LEU A 65 4.31 0.18 -10.76
CA LEU A 65 3.93 1.47 -11.34
C LEU A 65 3.23 1.33 -12.69
N TYR A 66 3.65 0.37 -13.53
CA TYR A 66 3.29 0.40 -14.95
C TYR A 66 2.54 -0.85 -15.44
N SER A 67 2.29 -1.84 -14.57
CA SER A 67 1.56 -3.05 -14.92
C SER A 67 0.16 -3.10 -14.28
N LYS A 68 -0.60 -4.13 -14.63
CA LYS A 68 -1.91 -4.42 -14.01
C LYS A 68 -1.83 -4.79 -12.53
N THR A 69 -0.62 -4.97 -11.99
CA THR A 69 -0.38 -5.23 -10.57
C THR A 69 -0.05 -3.97 -9.77
N ARG A 70 -0.18 -2.77 -10.39
CA ARG A 70 -0.05 -1.49 -9.69
C ARG A 70 -0.95 -1.49 -8.44
N GLY A 71 -0.42 -1.03 -7.31
CA GLY A 71 -1.14 -0.97 -6.04
C GLY A 71 -1.31 -2.32 -5.32
N CYS A 72 -0.78 -3.43 -5.85
CA CYS A 72 -0.84 -4.69 -5.14
C CYS A 72 0.02 -4.68 -3.86
N ASN A 73 -0.32 -5.58 -2.94
CA ASN A 73 0.45 -5.73 -1.69
C ASN A 73 1.94 -6.03 -1.97
N ARG A 74 2.85 -5.42 -1.20
CA ARG A 74 4.31 -5.49 -1.38
C ARG A 74 4.88 -6.91 -1.42
N PHE A 75 4.26 -7.86 -0.72
CA PHE A 75 4.71 -9.25 -0.69
C PHE A 75 4.39 -9.99 -1.98
N HIS A 76 3.23 -9.74 -2.57
CA HIS A 76 2.89 -10.21 -3.92
C HIS A 76 3.78 -9.55 -4.97
N ALA A 77 4.01 -8.23 -4.85
CA ALA A 77 4.90 -7.50 -5.74
C ALA A 77 6.34 -8.05 -5.70
N LEU A 78 6.85 -8.39 -4.51
CA LEU A 78 8.17 -8.99 -4.34
C LEU A 78 8.29 -10.32 -5.08
N LEU A 79 7.33 -11.23 -4.88
CA LEU A 79 7.32 -12.52 -5.57
C LEU A 79 7.28 -12.34 -7.08
N ARG A 80 6.41 -11.46 -7.58
CA ARG A 80 6.29 -11.20 -9.02
C ARG A 80 7.54 -10.55 -9.61
N ALA A 81 8.15 -9.61 -8.92
CA ALA A 81 9.39 -8.96 -9.38
C ALA A 81 10.56 -9.97 -9.45
N LEU A 82 10.69 -10.86 -8.46
CA LEU A 82 11.71 -11.91 -8.46
C LEU A 82 11.47 -12.92 -9.60
N GLU A 83 10.23 -13.30 -9.87
CA GLU A 83 9.85 -14.17 -10.97
C GLU A 83 10.27 -13.54 -12.31
N LEU A 84 9.83 -12.31 -12.59
CA LEU A 84 10.18 -11.59 -13.82
C LEU A 84 11.69 -11.38 -13.97
N LEU A 85 12.41 -11.13 -12.86
CA LEU A 85 13.85 -10.96 -12.91
C LEU A 85 14.58 -12.26 -13.28
N ARG A 86 14.10 -13.43 -12.84
CA ARG A 86 14.65 -14.73 -13.25
C ARG A 86 14.49 -14.99 -14.74
N GLU A 87 13.42 -14.49 -15.34
CA GLU A 87 13.15 -14.63 -16.78
C GLU A 87 13.97 -13.66 -17.65
N ARG A 88 14.57 -12.63 -17.06
CA ARG A 88 15.38 -11.64 -17.79
C ARG A 88 16.65 -12.26 -18.39
N PRO A 89 16.85 -12.20 -19.72
CA PRO A 89 18.06 -12.72 -20.36
C PRO A 89 19.34 -12.12 -19.79
N GLU A 90 19.30 -10.85 -19.37
CA GLU A 90 20.47 -10.16 -18.82
C GLU A 90 20.85 -10.66 -17.44
N ALA A 91 19.90 -11.09 -16.64
CA ALA A 91 20.16 -11.73 -15.32
C ALA A 91 20.75 -13.12 -15.53
N GLN A 92 20.20 -13.89 -16.45
CA GLN A 92 20.69 -15.21 -16.84
C GLN A 92 22.11 -15.15 -17.41
N ALA A 93 22.39 -14.20 -18.32
CA ALA A 93 23.70 -14.00 -18.91
C ALA A 93 24.79 -13.64 -17.89
N ARG A 94 24.41 -13.06 -16.74
CA ARG A 94 25.34 -12.73 -15.66
C ARG A 94 25.47 -13.83 -14.61
N SER A 95 24.78 -14.96 -14.79
CA SER A 95 24.75 -16.07 -13.84
C SER A 95 24.37 -15.65 -12.41
N VAL A 96 23.49 -14.65 -12.29
CA VAL A 96 23.02 -14.17 -11.00
C VAL A 96 21.95 -15.11 -10.45
N VAL A 97 22.18 -15.59 -9.23
CA VAL A 97 21.16 -16.37 -8.52
C VAL A 97 20.11 -15.41 -7.95
N VAL A 98 18.94 -15.33 -8.59
CA VAL A 98 17.82 -14.59 -8.06
C VAL A 98 17.14 -15.43 -6.98
N PRO A 99 17.02 -14.95 -5.73
CA PRO A 99 16.52 -15.75 -4.61
C PRO A 99 15.06 -16.17 -4.81
N SER A 100 14.67 -17.29 -4.20
CA SER A 100 13.30 -17.74 -4.05
C SER A 100 12.93 -17.83 -2.58
N TYR A 101 11.67 -17.62 -2.26
CA TYR A 101 11.17 -17.59 -0.89
C TYR A 101 9.90 -18.46 -0.75
N PRO A 102 10.04 -19.81 -0.70
CA PRO A 102 8.89 -20.71 -0.55
C PRO A 102 8.04 -20.40 0.68
N ALA A 103 8.66 -20.04 1.80
CA ALA A 103 7.92 -19.65 3.00
C ALA A 103 7.07 -18.38 2.78
N LEU A 104 7.52 -17.44 1.94
CA LEU A 104 6.72 -16.27 1.57
C LEU A 104 5.57 -16.67 0.66
N GLU A 105 5.81 -17.55 -0.32
CA GLU A 105 4.76 -18.06 -1.22
C GLU A 105 3.65 -18.75 -0.43
N GLU A 106 3.99 -19.62 0.52
CA GLU A 106 3.04 -20.27 1.41
C GLU A 106 2.30 -19.26 2.31
N TRP A 107 3.02 -18.30 2.88
CA TRP A 107 2.42 -17.32 3.78
C TRP A 107 1.41 -16.43 3.08
N VAL A 108 1.72 -15.90 1.89
CA VAL A 108 0.79 -15.02 1.15
C VAL A 108 -0.46 -15.76 0.64
N GLN A 109 -0.43 -17.09 0.53
CA GLN A 109 -1.60 -17.90 0.15
C GLN A 109 -2.58 -18.13 1.31
N ARG A 110 -2.08 -18.19 2.54
CA ARG A 110 -2.89 -18.51 3.73
C ARG A 110 -3.27 -17.31 4.58
N GLU A 111 -2.47 -16.23 4.52
CA GLU A 111 -2.70 -15.03 5.32
C GLU A 111 -3.66 -14.07 4.60
N SER A 112 -4.72 -13.69 5.30
CA SER A 112 -5.72 -12.75 4.79
C SER A 112 -5.38 -11.28 5.05
N LYS A 113 -4.49 -11.01 6.03
CA LYS A 113 -4.07 -9.65 6.44
C LYS A 113 -2.57 -9.49 6.27
N LEU A 114 -2.13 -9.38 5.01
CA LEU A 114 -0.72 -9.24 4.67
C LEU A 114 -0.18 -7.87 5.10
N GLY A 115 0.59 -7.84 6.20
CA GLY A 115 1.20 -6.63 6.75
C GLY A 115 2.36 -6.95 7.70
N ASN A 116 3.06 -5.92 8.21
CA ASN A 116 4.18 -6.13 9.11
C ASN A 116 3.76 -6.80 10.42
N ALA A 117 2.59 -6.50 10.94
CA ALA A 117 2.12 -7.09 12.21
C ALA A 117 1.97 -8.62 12.12
N THR A 118 1.37 -9.13 11.03
CA THR A 118 1.21 -10.56 10.80
C THR A 118 2.54 -11.23 10.43
N LEU A 119 3.41 -10.53 9.69
CA LEU A 119 4.78 -10.99 9.39
C LEU A 119 5.61 -11.11 10.68
N ASP A 120 5.52 -10.16 11.58
CA ASP A 120 6.20 -10.18 12.88
C ASP A 120 5.74 -11.36 13.74
N ALA A 121 4.45 -11.64 13.77
CA ALA A 121 3.88 -12.78 14.47
C ALA A 121 4.41 -14.12 13.90
N GLU A 122 4.50 -14.25 12.58
CA GLU A 122 5.06 -15.44 11.93
C GLU A 122 6.53 -15.67 12.30
N VAL A 123 7.35 -14.62 12.22
CA VAL A 123 8.77 -14.71 12.56
C VAL A 123 8.96 -15.02 14.05
N ALA A 124 8.20 -14.37 14.92
CA ALA A 124 8.20 -14.64 16.37
C ALA A 124 7.70 -16.06 16.69
N GLY A 125 6.78 -16.60 15.89
CA GLY A 125 6.30 -17.98 15.94
C GLY A 125 7.31 -19.03 15.44
N GLY A 126 8.50 -18.60 15.00
CA GLY A 126 9.59 -19.49 14.58
C GLY A 126 9.67 -19.74 13.07
N ASN A 127 8.91 -19.02 12.24
CA ASN A 127 9.03 -19.11 10.78
C ASN A 127 10.30 -18.39 10.28
N VAL A 128 11.46 -19.04 10.41
CA VAL A 128 12.75 -18.48 10.02
C VAL A 128 12.84 -18.17 8.51
N GLY A 129 12.04 -18.82 7.68
CA GLY A 129 12.00 -18.58 6.24
C GLY A 129 11.49 -17.17 5.87
N LEU A 130 10.78 -16.50 6.79
CA LEU A 130 10.30 -15.14 6.62
C LEU A 130 11.21 -14.07 7.23
N ALA A 131 12.27 -14.44 7.97
CA ALA A 131 13.13 -13.48 8.66
C ALA A 131 13.77 -12.46 7.70
N GLN A 132 14.25 -12.90 6.54
CA GLN A 132 14.83 -12.02 5.52
C GLN A 132 13.77 -11.06 4.94
N ILE A 133 12.54 -11.53 4.76
CA ILE A 133 11.41 -10.72 4.26
C ILE A 133 11.05 -9.63 5.28
N LYS A 134 11.05 -9.96 6.58
CA LYS A 134 10.86 -8.98 7.64
C LYS A 134 11.94 -7.89 7.61
N VAL A 135 13.20 -8.26 7.54
CA VAL A 135 14.32 -7.30 7.45
C VAL A 135 14.17 -6.37 6.25
N TRP A 136 13.78 -6.90 5.09
CA TRP A 136 13.50 -6.08 3.91
C TRP A 136 12.30 -5.15 4.13
N SER A 137 11.19 -5.66 4.63
CA SER A 137 9.96 -4.87 4.83
C SER A 137 10.17 -3.74 5.84
N ASP A 138 10.89 -4.00 6.93
CA ASP A 138 11.25 -2.99 7.93
C ASP A 138 12.18 -1.91 7.33
N ALA A 139 13.16 -2.32 6.52
CA ALA A 139 14.04 -1.38 5.83
C ALA A 139 13.28 -0.49 4.83
N VAL A 140 12.29 -1.04 4.13
CA VAL A 140 11.40 -0.24 3.26
C VAL A 140 10.62 0.78 4.09
N ASN A 141 10.01 0.37 5.20
CA ASN A 141 9.25 1.29 6.05
C ASN A 141 10.13 2.40 6.61
N ALA A 142 11.36 2.07 7.02
CA ALA A 142 12.33 3.07 7.48
C ALA A 142 12.71 4.06 6.37
N ALA A 143 12.95 3.57 5.14
CA ALA A 143 13.26 4.42 4.00
C ALA A 143 12.08 5.32 3.62
N VAL A 144 10.84 4.79 3.62
CA VAL A 144 9.63 5.61 3.38
C VAL A 144 9.48 6.70 4.45
N LYS A 145 9.70 6.38 5.72
CA LYS A 145 9.62 7.36 6.81
C LYS A 145 10.67 8.47 6.70
N ASP A 146 11.87 8.14 6.20
CA ASP A 146 12.99 9.07 6.07
C ASP A 146 12.91 9.93 4.80
N ILE A 147 12.44 9.38 3.69
CA ILE A 147 12.51 10.02 2.37
C ILE A 147 11.18 10.67 1.96
N VAL A 148 10.03 10.01 2.26
CA VAL A 148 8.72 10.43 1.75
C VAL A 148 8.09 11.45 2.69
N HIS A 149 8.37 12.71 2.44
CA HIS A 149 7.77 13.86 3.10
C HIS A 149 7.75 15.06 2.14
N GLY A 150 6.90 16.05 2.40
CA GLY A 150 6.77 17.23 1.55
C GLY A 150 6.23 16.95 0.16
N VAL A 151 5.55 15.80 -0.04
CA VAL A 151 4.89 15.46 -1.31
C VAL A 151 3.55 16.22 -1.36
N PRO A 152 3.36 17.14 -2.33
CA PRO A 152 2.11 17.86 -2.44
C PRO A 152 1.00 16.98 -2.98
N PRO A 153 -0.28 17.30 -2.69
CA PRO A 153 -1.39 16.67 -3.37
C PRO A 153 -1.40 17.04 -4.86
N PHE A 154 -2.06 16.22 -5.67
CA PHE A 154 -2.30 16.57 -7.07
C PHE A 154 -3.10 17.88 -7.18
N PRO A 155 -2.96 18.60 -8.30
CA PRO A 155 -3.74 19.83 -8.53
C PRO A 155 -5.25 19.59 -8.37
N LEU A 156 -5.95 20.56 -7.76
CA LEU A 156 -7.39 20.56 -7.51
C LEU A 156 -7.91 19.58 -6.45
N VAL A 157 -7.06 18.81 -5.79
CA VAL A 157 -7.49 17.87 -4.73
C VAL A 157 -8.17 18.62 -3.58
N ALA A 158 -7.56 19.67 -3.05
CA ALA A 158 -8.13 20.42 -1.91
C ALA A 158 -9.50 21.04 -2.24
N GLU A 159 -9.63 21.62 -3.44
CA GLU A 159 -10.88 22.18 -3.93
C GLU A 159 -11.96 21.12 -4.13
N THR A 160 -11.57 19.96 -4.69
CA THR A 160 -12.48 18.83 -4.92
C THR A 160 -12.96 18.24 -3.60
N LEU A 161 -12.04 18.00 -2.64
CA LEU A 161 -12.40 17.50 -1.30
C LEU A 161 -13.32 18.49 -0.57
N THR A 162 -13.04 19.78 -0.66
CA THR A 162 -13.88 20.82 -0.04
C THR A 162 -15.30 20.78 -0.62
N ALA A 163 -15.44 20.68 -1.93
CA ALA A 163 -16.73 20.58 -2.59
C ALA A 163 -17.47 19.27 -2.26
N ALA A 164 -16.74 18.15 -2.27
CA ALA A 164 -17.28 16.83 -1.96
C ALA A 164 -17.77 16.75 -0.50
N ASN A 165 -16.96 17.23 0.45
CA ASN A 165 -17.31 17.21 1.88
C ASN A 165 -18.56 18.02 2.24
N ALA A 166 -19.02 18.91 1.37
CA ALA A 166 -20.30 19.60 1.56
C ALA A 166 -21.51 18.65 1.45
N GLN A 167 -21.40 17.56 0.68
CA GLN A 167 -22.52 16.66 0.35
C GLN A 167 -22.27 15.20 0.70
N ALA A 168 -21.00 14.80 0.87
CA ALA A 168 -20.60 13.42 1.10
C ALA A 168 -19.73 13.29 2.36
N ASP A 169 -19.84 12.15 3.05
CA ASP A 169 -18.86 11.72 4.01
C ASP A 169 -17.63 11.18 3.25
N CYS A 170 -16.55 11.95 3.25
CA CYS A 170 -15.30 11.59 2.60
C CYS A 170 -14.42 10.80 3.56
N MET A 171 -13.88 9.66 3.13
CA MET A 171 -13.05 8.78 3.94
C MET A 171 -11.84 8.30 3.15
N VAL A 172 -10.66 8.32 3.77
CA VAL A 172 -9.46 7.71 3.17
C VAL A 172 -9.54 6.19 3.30
N ILE A 173 -9.38 5.49 2.18
CA ILE A 173 -9.42 4.02 2.07
C ILE A 173 -8.09 3.56 1.45
N SER A 174 -7.12 3.18 2.27
CA SER A 174 -5.76 2.87 1.81
C SER A 174 -5.19 1.59 2.40
N GLN A 175 -4.16 1.03 1.75
CA GLN A 175 -3.35 -0.08 2.25
C GLN A 175 -1.99 0.40 2.79
N THR A 176 -1.84 1.70 2.99
CA THR A 176 -0.71 2.32 3.66
C THR A 176 -0.93 2.33 5.17
N PRO A 177 0.13 2.23 6.01
CA PRO A 177 -0.01 2.35 7.46
C PRO A 177 -0.66 3.66 7.89
N ILE A 178 -1.57 3.60 8.90
CA ILE A 178 -2.30 4.78 9.40
C ILE A 178 -1.34 5.90 9.81
N GLU A 179 -0.24 5.60 10.53
CA GLU A 179 0.74 6.60 10.95
C GLU A 179 1.29 7.42 9.78
N ALA A 180 1.51 6.78 8.63
CA ALA A 180 2.02 7.45 7.44
C ALA A 180 0.94 8.32 6.78
N LEU A 181 -0.29 7.81 6.71
CA LEU A 181 -1.44 8.54 6.17
C LEU A 181 -1.75 9.79 7.01
N ASP A 182 -1.88 9.64 8.33
CA ASP A 182 -2.14 10.76 9.24
C ASP A 182 -1.13 11.88 9.07
N ARG A 183 0.17 11.52 9.01
CA ARG A 183 1.25 12.49 8.80
C ARG A 183 1.11 13.19 7.44
N GLU A 184 0.91 12.46 6.36
CA GLU A 184 0.85 12.99 4.98
C GLU A 184 -0.37 13.91 4.78
N TRP A 185 -1.53 13.50 5.29
CA TRP A 185 -2.75 14.30 5.21
C TRP A 185 -2.70 15.56 6.08
N ALA A 186 -2.17 15.46 7.31
CA ALA A 186 -1.98 16.62 8.21
C ALA A 186 -0.92 17.60 7.68
N GLU A 187 0.20 17.09 7.14
CA GLU A 187 1.25 17.91 6.53
C GLU A 187 0.68 18.82 5.42
N ASN A 188 -0.24 18.28 4.63
CA ASN A 188 -0.89 18.99 3.53
C ASN A 188 -2.21 19.70 3.93
N LYS A 189 -2.61 19.66 5.21
CA LYS A 189 -3.83 20.28 5.75
C LYS A 189 -5.13 19.79 5.09
N LEU A 190 -5.15 18.53 4.71
CA LEU A 190 -6.32 17.87 4.10
C LEU A 190 -7.11 17.02 5.11
N ASP A 191 -6.54 16.73 6.27
CA ASP A 191 -7.13 15.93 7.35
C ASP A 191 -8.48 16.45 7.84
N GLY A 192 -8.67 17.78 7.84
CA GLY A 192 -9.95 18.42 8.17
C GLY A 192 -11.05 18.28 7.11
N LEU A 193 -10.75 17.72 5.94
CA LEU A 193 -11.70 17.55 4.82
C LEU A 193 -12.25 16.13 4.71
N ILE A 194 -11.83 15.24 5.61
CA ILE A 194 -12.25 13.84 5.64
C ILE A 194 -12.82 13.47 7.01
N SER A 195 -13.69 12.46 7.04
CA SER A 195 -14.34 11.98 8.25
C SER A 195 -13.47 10.97 9.02
N LEU A 196 -12.68 10.14 8.31
CA LEU A 196 -11.84 9.10 8.88
C LEU A 196 -10.72 8.70 7.90
N ILE A 197 -9.61 8.22 8.44
CA ILE A 197 -8.55 7.56 7.69
C ILE A 197 -8.56 6.07 8.01
N ALA A 198 -8.79 5.22 6.99
CA ALA A 198 -8.70 3.78 7.07
C ALA A 198 -7.40 3.29 6.42
N GLY A 199 -6.49 2.76 7.22
CA GLY A 199 -5.21 2.21 6.78
C GLY A 199 -5.15 0.68 6.89
N GLN A 200 -4.01 0.12 6.51
CA GLN A 200 -3.80 -1.34 6.44
C GLN A 200 -4.12 -2.09 7.74
N GLU A 201 -3.99 -1.45 8.91
CA GLU A 201 -4.25 -2.05 10.21
C GLU A 201 -5.73 -2.37 10.44
N MET A 202 -6.62 -1.68 9.71
CA MET A 202 -8.07 -1.88 9.80
C MET A 202 -8.60 -2.97 8.86
N GLY A 203 -7.79 -3.48 7.93
CA GLY A 203 -8.16 -4.53 6.99
C GLY A 203 -7.85 -4.19 5.53
N THR A 204 -8.50 -4.87 4.60
CA THR A 204 -8.43 -4.60 3.15
C THR A 204 -9.35 -3.44 2.76
N LYS A 205 -9.13 -2.82 1.58
CA LYS A 205 -10.01 -1.77 1.06
C LYS A 205 -11.48 -2.23 0.99
N THR A 206 -11.72 -3.46 0.55
CA THR A 206 -13.07 -4.06 0.53
C THR A 206 -13.68 -4.12 1.94
N GLN A 207 -12.91 -4.58 2.94
CA GLN A 207 -13.39 -4.63 4.32
C GLN A 207 -13.64 -3.23 4.90
N HIS A 208 -12.81 -2.23 4.55
CA HIS A 208 -13.08 -0.84 4.92
C HIS A 208 -14.43 -0.35 4.40
N LEU A 209 -14.69 -0.56 3.08
CA LEU A 209 -15.96 -0.17 2.46
C LEU A 209 -17.16 -0.93 3.02
N GLU A 210 -17.00 -2.23 3.30
CA GLU A 210 -18.05 -3.03 3.95
C GLU A 210 -18.43 -2.47 5.33
N MET A 211 -17.44 -2.16 6.16
CA MET A 211 -17.67 -1.64 7.51
C MET A 211 -18.15 -0.19 7.52
N ALA A 212 -17.62 0.65 6.63
CA ALA A 212 -17.89 2.08 6.63
C ALA A 212 -19.15 2.48 5.86
N ALA A 213 -19.49 1.77 4.76
CA ALA A 213 -20.45 2.25 3.78
C ALA A 213 -21.58 1.27 3.44
N ARG A 214 -21.30 -0.03 3.24
CA ARG A 214 -22.20 -0.98 2.57
C ARG A 214 -23.61 -1.07 3.15
N GLU A 215 -23.76 -1.07 4.48
CA GLU A 215 -25.08 -1.15 5.15
C GLU A 215 -25.59 0.20 5.66
N LYS A 216 -24.84 1.26 5.40
CA LYS A 216 -25.09 2.61 5.93
C LYS A 216 -25.54 3.59 4.87
N TYR A 217 -25.26 3.32 3.59
CA TYR A 217 -25.65 4.16 2.45
C TYR A 217 -26.34 3.30 1.38
N ALA A 218 -27.19 3.93 0.56
CA ALA A 218 -27.70 3.29 -0.65
C ALA A 218 -26.55 3.04 -1.62
N GLY A 219 -26.56 1.92 -2.34
CA GLY A 219 -25.43 1.53 -3.19
C GLY A 219 -25.08 2.56 -4.26
N GLU A 220 -26.09 3.23 -4.82
CA GLU A 220 -25.95 4.33 -5.79
C GLU A 220 -25.34 5.60 -5.18
N ASN A 221 -25.29 5.71 -3.86
CA ASN A 221 -24.70 6.84 -3.14
C ASN A 221 -23.27 6.58 -2.65
N ILE A 222 -22.67 5.46 -3.04
CA ILE A 222 -21.29 5.08 -2.67
C ILE A 222 -20.40 5.20 -3.89
N LEU A 223 -19.31 5.97 -3.74
CA LEU A 223 -18.28 6.12 -4.76
C LEU A 223 -16.92 5.73 -4.14
N MET A 224 -16.11 4.93 -4.86
CA MET A 224 -14.70 4.73 -4.59
C MET A 224 -13.87 5.38 -5.68
N ILE A 225 -12.87 6.16 -5.29
CA ILE A 225 -11.92 6.83 -6.19
C ILE A 225 -10.52 6.31 -5.89
N GLY A 226 -9.82 5.83 -6.91
CA GLY A 226 -8.47 5.32 -6.79
C GLY A 226 -7.77 5.22 -8.14
N ASP A 227 -6.48 4.91 -8.14
CA ASP A 227 -5.62 4.89 -9.32
C ASP A 227 -5.17 3.47 -9.71
N ALA A 228 -5.61 2.46 -8.97
CA ALA A 228 -5.17 1.08 -9.14
C ALA A 228 -6.35 0.12 -9.38
N PRO A 229 -6.12 -1.04 -10.06
CA PRO A 229 -7.16 -2.05 -10.26
C PRO A 229 -7.78 -2.60 -8.98
N GLY A 230 -7.09 -2.50 -7.85
CA GLY A 230 -7.59 -2.92 -6.55
C GLY A 230 -8.62 -1.97 -5.91
N ASP A 231 -8.91 -0.83 -6.57
CA ASP A 231 -9.89 0.16 -6.12
C ASP A 231 -11.29 -0.05 -6.71
N HIS A 232 -11.43 -1.03 -7.62
CA HIS A 232 -12.67 -1.40 -8.31
C HIS A 232 -13.47 -2.48 -7.56
#